data_15ce94618d91dd53dcba9f3c0fd78df6
#
_entry.id   15ce94618d91dd53dcba9f3c0fd78df6
#
_cell.length_a   1.000
_cell.length_b   1.000
_cell.length_c   1.000
_cell.angle_alpha   90.00
_cell.angle_beta   90.00
_cell.angle_gamma   90.00
#
_symmetry.space_group_name_H-M   'P 1'
#
loop_
_entity.id
_entity.type
_entity.pdbx_description
1 polymer ?
#
loop_
_entity_poly.entity_id
_entity_poly.type
_entity_poly.pdbx_seq_one_letter_code
_entity_poly.pdbx_strand_id
1 'polypeptide(L)'
;MNIEEKNLAKSRQLAAVEAEMWKEHNYYDQAESWLGEDYPVLIEPLIKDCDFSVVIDFAAGHGRNSNLLKEFATKIILVDIHQENIDYCKKRFTGDEKFEFLVNDGVTLKEIPDNSVTLVYSWDAMVHFDSDVVRSYISEFSRVLKPGGRGFCHHSNYDKAPGGWFQYNPHARNFMTANLFAHSCVKEGLKVLVSKVISWGKDDNLVQNIDGITLFEKPLS
;
A
#
# COMPACT_ATOMS: atom_id res chain seq x y z
N MET A 1 -10.93 26.64 7.31
CA MET A 1 -10.29 25.31 7.31
C MET A 1 -10.36 24.75 8.72
N ASN A 2 -11.09 23.67 8.92
CA ASN A 2 -11.19 22.98 10.21
C ASN A 2 -9.89 22.20 10.53
N ILE A 3 -9.81 21.56 11.71
CA ILE A 3 -8.60 20.84 12.14
C ILE A 3 -8.29 19.65 11.21
N GLU A 4 -9.32 18.93 10.79
CA GLU A 4 -9.17 17.77 9.89
C GLU A 4 -8.62 18.18 8.52
N GLU A 5 -9.16 19.25 7.93
CA GLU A 5 -8.67 19.80 6.67
C GLU A 5 -7.20 20.24 6.76
N LYS A 6 -6.80 20.82 7.90
CA LYS A 6 -5.39 21.21 8.14
C LYS A 6 -4.47 19.99 8.24
N ASN A 7 -4.91 18.96 8.96
CA ASN A 7 -4.14 17.72 9.10
C ASN A 7 -4.00 17.01 7.75
N LEU A 8 -5.07 16.90 6.99
CA LEU A 8 -5.06 16.29 5.66
C LEU A 8 -4.16 17.08 4.69
N ALA A 9 -4.19 18.41 4.75
CA ALA A 9 -3.30 19.24 3.93
C ALA A 9 -1.82 19.02 4.26
N LYS A 10 -1.49 18.85 5.56
CA LYS A 10 -0.13 18.52 6.01
C LYS A 10 0.30 17.13 5.53
N SER A 11 -0.55 16.12 5.71
CA SER A 11 -0.26 14.75 5.25
C SER A 11 -0.06 14.70 3.72
N ARG A 12 -0.86 15.44 2.95
CA ARG A 12 -0.69 15.56 1.49
C ARG A 12 0.66 16.17 1.12
N GLN A 13 1.11 17.16 1.86
CA GLN A 13 2.41 17.79 1.65
C GLN A 13 3.57 16.82 1.96
N LEU A 14 3.44 16.05 3.04
CA LEU A 14 4.40 14.98 3.39
C LEU A 14 4.43 13.89 2.30
N ALA A 15 3.28 13.38 1.90
CA ALA A 15 3.20 12.35 0.86
C ALA A 15 3.85 12.79 -0.45
N ALA A 16 3.63 14.04 -0.87
CA ALA A 16 4.24 14.57 -2.08
C ALA A 16 5.78 14.65 -1.99
N VAL A 17 6.31 15.08 -0.83
CA VAL A 17 7.75 15.16 -0.60
C VAL A 17 8.39 13.78 -0.50
N GLU A 18 7.74 12.83 0.15
CA GLU A 18 8.20 11.44 0.28
C GLU A 18 8.20 10.72 -1.08
N ALA A 19 7.15 10.93 -1.86
CA ALA A 19 7.01 10.33 -3.18
C ALA A 19 8.08 10.80 -4.17
N GLU A 20 8.52 12.07 -4.10
CA GLU A 20 9.51 12.63 -5.03
C GLU A 20 10.82 11.81 -5.05
N MET A 21 11.16 11.14 -3.94
CA MET A 21 12.32 10.25 -3.87
C MET A 21 12.23 9.06 -4.83
N TRP A 22 11.04 8.60 -5.13
CA TRP A 22 10.79 7.41 -5.94
C TRP A 22 10.54 7.73 -7.42
N LYS A 23 10.49 9.00 -7.75
CA LYS A 23 10.32 9.46 -9.12
C LYS A 23 11.56 9.07 -9.96
N GLU A 24 11.32 8.45 -11.11
CA GLU A 24 12.37 8.00 -12.04
C GLU A 24 13.42 7.04 -11.39
N HIS A 25 13.08 6.35 -10.31
CA HIS A 25 14.02 5.50 -9.60
C HIS A 25 14.15 4.13 -10.30
N ASN A 26 15.40 3.66 -10.48
CA ASN A 26 15.71 2.33 -11.06
C ASN A 26 15.19 1.14 -10.23
N TYR A 27 14.65 1.43 -9.05
CA TYR A 27 14.11 0.44 -8.13
C TYR A 27 12.98 -0.39 -8.73
N TYR A 28 12.11 0.22 -9.54
CA TYR A 28 10.96 -0.48 -10.12
C TYR A 28 11.35 -1.70 -10.95
N ASP A 29 12.42 -1.60 -11.75
CA ASP A 29 12.91 -2.69 -12.57
C ASP A 29 13.58 -3.79 -11.73
N GLN A 30 14.32 -3.41 -10.69
CA GLN A 30 14.95 -4.35 -9.76
C GLN A 30 13.91 -5.13 -8.95
N ALA A 31 12.91 -4.42 -8.43
CA ALA A 31 11.85 -4.98 -7.61
C ALA A 31 10.97 -5.99 -8.36
N GLU A 32 10.88 -5.90 -9.69
CA GLU A 32 10.15 -6.87 -10.53
C GLU A 32 10.67 -8.29 -10.30
N SER A 33 12.00 -8.47 -10.21
CA SER A 33 12.62 -9.80 -10.05
C SER A 33 12.41 -10.42 -8.67
N TRP A 34 12.20 -9.61 -7.63
CA TRP A 34 12.07 -10.11 -6.25
C TRP A 34 10.66 -10.60 -5.90
N LEU A 35 9.65 -10.13 -6.63
CA LEU A 35 8.26 -10.53 -6.35
C LEU A 35 8.05 -12.04 -6.45
N GLY A 36 8.76 -12.72 -7.36
CA GLY A 36 8.68 -14.16 -7.51
C GLY A 36 9.19 -14.96 -6.29
N GLU A 37 10.07 -14.38 -5.49
CA GLU A 37 10.56 -14.98 -4.23
C GLU A 37 9.63 -14.69 -3.07
N ASP A 38 9.13 -13.44 -2.96
CA ASP A 38 8.29 -12.99 -1.86
C ASP A 38 6.88 -13.56 -1.92
N TYR A 39 6.32 -13.65 -3.14
CA TYR A 39 4.91 -13.99 -3.33
C TYR A 39 4.51 -15.32 -2.69
N PRO A 40 5.17 -16.45 -2.98
CA PRO A 40 4.72 -17.74 -2.47
C PRO A 40 4.89 -17.90 -0.95
N VAL A 41 5.76 -17.13 -0.34
CA VAL A 41 6.12 -17.27 1.07
C VAL A 41 5.40 -16.24 1.96
N LEU A 42 5.34 -14.99 1.53
CA LEU A 42 4.86 -13.89 2.35
C LEU A 42 3.46 -13.40 1.95
N ILE A 43 3.07 -13.55 0.69
CA ILE A 43 1.87 -12.92 0.15
C ILE A 43 0.76 -13.95 -0.08
N GLU A 44 0.97 -14.92 -0.95
CA GLU A 44 -0.04 -15.89 -1.36
C GLU A 44 -0.77 -16.57 -0.19
N PRO A 45 -0.09 -17.04 0.87
CA PRO A 45 -0.76 -17.71 1.99
C PRO A 45 -1.78 -16.81 2.72
N LEU A 46 -1.64 -15.50 2.61
CA LEU A 46 -2.50 -14.52 3.28
C LEU A 46 -3.65 -14.04 2.39
N ILE A 47 -3.46 -13.99 1.07
CA ILE A 47 -4.46 -13.42 0.16
C ILE A 47 -5.23 -14.45 -0.67
N LYS A 48 -4.82 -15.73 -0.72
CA LYS A 48 -5.42 -16.78 -1.56
C LYS A 48 -6.94 -16.94 -1.41
N ASP A 49 -7.45 -16.62 -0.22
CA ASP A 49 -8.88 -16.72 0.10
C ASP A 49 -9.59 -15.34 0.06
N CYS A 50 -8.97 -14.32 -0.55
CA CYS A 50 -9.58 -13.02 -0.78
C CYS A 50 -10.47 -13.04 -2.03
N ASP A 51 -11.42 -12.11 -2.08
CA ASP A 51 -12.23 -11.87 -3.29
C ASP A 51 -11.47 -10.91 -4.24
N PHE A 52 -11.08 -11.42 -5.40
CA PHE A 52 -10.37 -10.67 -6.43
C PHE A 52 -11.29 -10.04 -7.49
N SER A 53 -12.59 -9.89 -7.21
CA SER A 53 -13.52 -9.30 -8.19
C SER A 53 -13.16 -7.87 -8.56
N VAL A 54 -12.79 -7.02 -7.56
CA VAL A 54 -12.33 -5.64 -7.77
C VAL A 54 -11.17 -5.37 -6.84
N VAL A 55 -9.97 -5.28 -7.42
CA VAL A 55 -8.70 -5.11 -6.68
C VAL A 55 -8.17 -3.70 -6.87
N ILE A 56 -7.73 -3.04 -5.80
CA ILE A 56 -6.85 -1.89 -5.87
C ILE A 56 -5.41 -2.40 -5.72
N ASP A 57 -4.53 -2.14 -6.70
CA ASP A 57 -3.09 -2.17 -6.55
C ASP A 57 -2.64 -0.77 -6.12
N PHE A 58 -2.39 -0.61 -4.82
CA PHE A 58 -2.17 0.67 -4.18
C PHE A 58 -0.68 1.01 -4.12
N ALA A 59 -0.33 2.21 -4.59
CA ALA A 59 1.04 2.66 -4.86
C ALA A 59 1.74 1.70 -5.82
N ALA A 60 1.12 1.55 -7.00
CA ALA A 60 1.38 0.49 -7.95
C ALA A 60 2.76 0.59 -8.63
N GLY A 61 3.41 1.76 -8.63
CA GLY A 61 4.65 2.00 -9.34
C GLY A 61 4.54 1.62 -10.81
N HIS A 62 5.39 0.74 -11.31
CA HIS A 62 5.33 0.22 -12.68
C HIS A 62 4.39 -1.00 -12.85
N GLY A 63 3.53 -1.30 -11.86
CA GLY A 63 2.48 -2.32 -11.97
C GLY A 63 2.99 -3.78 -11.86
N ARG A 64 4.10 -4.04 -11.17
CA ARG A 64 4.62 -5.41 -10.98
C ARG A 64 3.60 -6.32 -10.28
N ASN A 65 2.96 -5.81 -9.24
CA ASN A 65 1.93 -6.54 -8.49
C ASN A 65 0.69 -6.77 -9.36
N SER A 66 0.25 -5.75 -10.09
CA SER A 66 -0.86 -5.85 -11.03
C SER A 66 -0.62 -6.90 -12.11
N ASN A 67 0.62 -7.03 -12.61
CA ASN A 67 0.97 -8.06 -13.59
C ASN A 67 0.83 -9.49 -13.04
N LEU A 68 1.01 -9.68 -11.74
CA LEU A 68 0.75 -10.95 -11.07
C LEU A 68 -0.75 -11.12 -10.77
N LEU A 69 -1.39 -10.10 -10.19
CA LEU A 69 -2.78 -10.15 -9.73
C LEU A 69 -3.79 -10.30 -10.87
N LYS A 70 -3.44 -9.90 -12.11
CA LYS A 70 -4.32 -10.02 -13.28
C LYS A 70 -4.76 -11.45 -13.59
N GLU A 71 -4.00 -12.45 -13.16
CA GLU A 71 -4.34 -13.86 -13.34
C GLU A 71 -5.55 -14.28 -12.48
N PHE A 72 -5.82 -13.55 -11.40
CA PHE A 72 -6.89 -13.85 -10.45
C PHE A 72 -8.00 -12.81 -10.50
N ALA A 73 -7.67 -11.55 -10.81
CA ALA A 73 -8.60 -10.44 -10.70
C ALA A 73 -9.52 -10.31 -11.93
N THR A 74 -10.78 -9.92 -11.66
CA THR A 74 -11.73 -9.53 -12.70
C THR A 74 -11.47 -8.08 -13.13
N LYS A 75 -11.16 -7.20 -12.16
CA LYS A 75 -10.87 -5.79 -12.38
C LYS A 75 -9.74 -5.36 -11.45
N ILE A 76 -8.79 -4.56 -11.98
CA ILE A 76 -7.70 -3.97 -11.20
C ILE A 76 -7.69 -2.46 -11.40
N ILE A 77 -7.69 -1.72 -10.30
CA ILE A 77 -7.52 -0.28 -10.26
C ILE A 77 -6.10 -0.01 -9.77
N LEU A 78 -5.22 0.42 -10.68
CA LEU A 78 -3.87 0.84 -10.31
C LEU A 78 -3.92 2.28 -9.82
N VAL A 79 -3.44 2.49 -8.60
CA VAL A 79 -3.40 3.81 -7.97
C VAL A 79 -1.96 4.18 -7.67
N ASP A 80 -1.54 5.35 -8.13
CA ASP A 80 -0.22 5.90 -7.80
C ASP A 80 -0.30 7.43 -7.69
N ILE A 81 0.62 8.04 -6.96
CA ILE A 81 0.72 9.49 -6.84
C ILE A 81 1.41 10.11 -8.06
N HIS A 82 2.27 9.36 -8.77
CA HIS A 82 3.01 9.82 -9.92
C HIS A 82 2.27 9.55 -11.22
N GLN A 83 2.03 10.60 -11.99
CA GLN A 83 1.43 10.50 -13.34
C GLN A 83 2.29 9.62 -14.25
N GLU A 84 3.61 9.71 -14.15
CA GLU A 84 4.58 8.95 -14.95
C GLU A 84 4.45 7.45 -14.73
N ASN A 85 4.26 7.00 -13.49
CA ASN A 85 4.01 5.59 -13.15
C ASN A 85 2.70 5.11 -13.79
N ILE A 86 1.66 5.90 -13.68
CA ILE A 86 0.36 5.58 -14.29
C ILE A 86 0.46 5.54 -15.82
N ASP A 87 1.21 6.45 -16.45
CA ASP A 87 1.40 6.44 -17.90
C ASP A 87 2.25 5.24 -18.35
N TYR A 88 3.21 4.80 -17.53
CA TYR A 88 3.93 3.55 -17.76
C TYR A 88 2.97 2.34 -17.70
N CYS A 89 2.14 2.26 -16.67
CA CYS A 89 1.16 1.17 -16.51
C CYS A 89 0.14 1.13 -17.65
N LYS A 90 -0.35 2.28 -18.14
CA LYS A 90 -1.23 2.34 -19.31
C LYS A 90 -0.58 1.75 -20.56
N LYS A 91 0.73 1.96 -20.76
CA LYS A 91 1.48 1.35 -21.86
C LYS A 91 1.66 -0.15 -21.65
N ARG A 92 2.04 -0.55 -20.42
CA ARG A 92 2.27 -1.94 -20.04
C ARG A 92 1.05 -2.83 -20.22
N PHE A 93 -0.12 -2.32 -19.89
CA PHE A 93 -1.40 -3.05 -19.93
C PHE A 93 -2.32 -2.59 -21.05
N THR A 94 -1.77 -2.04 -22.14
CA THR A 94 -2.53 -1.58 -23.30
C THR A 94 -3.42 -2.68 -23.85
N GLY A 95 -4.72 -2.38 -24.02
CA GLY A 95 -5.70 -3.29 -24.62
C GLY A 95 -6.30 -4.33 -23.66
N ASP A 96 -5.94 -4.32 -22.40
CA ASP A 96 -6.56 -5.18 -21.38
C ASP A 96 -7.61 -4.35 -20.58
N GLU A 97 -8.89 -4.60 -20.86
CA GLU A 97 -10.03 -3.83 -20.31
C GLU A 97 -10.24 -4.04 -18.80
N LYS A 98 -9.56 -5.01 -18.17
CA LYS A 98 -9.67 -5.20 -16.73
C LYS A 98 -8.93 -4.13 -15.90
N PHE A 99 -8.08 -3.32 -16.53
CA PHE A 99 -7.28 -2.31 -15.84
C PHE A 99 -7.91 -0.92 -15.88
N GLU A 100 -8.01 -0.29 -14.71
CA GLU A 100 -8.25 1.14 -14.57
C GLU A 100 -7.04 1.81 -13.95
N PHE A 101 -6.81 3.09 -14.25
CA PHE A 101 -5.61 3.83 -13.90
C PHE A 101 -5.98 5.14 -13.24
N LEU A 102 -5.50 5.35 -12.02
CA LEU A 102 -5.84 6.51 -11.20
C LEU A 102 -4.59 7.18 -10.63
N VAL A 103 -4.44 8.47 -10.89
CA VAL A 103 -3.48 9.32 -10.15
C VAL A 103 -4.20 9.91 -8.96
N ASN A 104 -3.67 9.68 -7.76
CA ASN A 104 -4.27 10.22 -6.55
C ASN A 104 -3.46 11.40 -5.97
N ASP A 105 -3.96 11.99 -4.90
CA ASP A 105 -3.39 13.18 -4.27
C ASP A 105 -2.41 12.88 -3.11
N GLY A 106 -2.03 11.62 -2.96
CA GLY A 106 -1.11 11.16 -1.91
C GLY A 106 -1.77 10.87 -0.55
N VAL A 107 -3.06 11.12 -0.37
CA VAL A 107 -3.76 10.91 0.92
C VAL A 107 -5.21 10.44 0.79
N THR A 108 -5.84 10.54 -0.40
CA THR A 108 -7.23 10.14 -0.61
C THR A 108 -7.40 9.21 -1.82
N LEU A 109 -8.53 8.51 -1.85
CA LEU A 109 -9.03 7.69 -2.95
C LEU A 109 -10.42 8.21 -3.41
N LYS A 110 -10.60 9.51 -3.42
CA LYS A 110 -11.90 10.18 -3.61
C LYS A 110 -12.62 9.83 -4.91
N GLU A 111 -11.88 9.41 -5.96
CA GLU A 111 -12.43 8.98 -7.23
C GLU A 111 -12.99 7.55 -7.18
N ILE A 112 -12.65 6.78 -6.14
CA ILE A 112 -13.14 5.41 -5.94
C ILE A 112 -14.39 5.46 -5.07
N PRO A 113 -15.54 4.92 -5.53
CA PRO A 113 -16.78 4.96 -4.76
C PRO A 113 -16.70 4.16 -3.44
N ASP A 114 -17.52 4.56 -2.47
CA ASP A 114 -17.69 3.82 -1.23
C ASP A 114 -18.19 2.40 -1.52
N ASN A 115 -17.73 1.43 -0.73
CA ASN A 115 -18.18 0.03 -0.79
C ASN A 115 -18.12 -0.57 -2.20
N SER A 116 -17.08 -0.27 -2.99
CA SER A 116 -16.95 -0.71 -4.37
C SER A 116 -15.84 -1.74 -4.60
N VAL A 117 -14.92 -1.91 -3.65
CA VAL A 117 -13.69 -2.68 -3.78
C VAL A 117 -13.76 -3.94 -2.92
N THR A 118 -13.25 -5.07 -3.43
CA THR A 118 -13.20 -6.34 -2.69
C THR A 118 -11.85 -6.62 -2.06
N LEU A 119 -10.76 -6.09 -2.67
CA LEU A 119 -9.41 -6.22 -2.14
C LEU A 119 -8.61 -4.93 -2.36
N VAL A 120 -8.05 -4.40 -1.28
CA VAL A 120 -6.95 -3.42 -1.34
C VAL A 120 -5.65 -4.19 -1.15
N TYR A 121 -4.72 -4.03 -2.07
CA TYR A 121 -3.42 -4.67 -2.04
C TYR A 121 -2.31 -3.63 -2.12
N SER A 122 -1.33 -3.70 -1.20
CA SER A 122 -0.13 -2.88 -1.23
C SER A 122 1.07 -3.69 -0.75
N TRP A 123 2.08 -3.83 -1.61
CA TRP A 123 3.33 -4.52 -1.31
C TRP A 123 4.53 -3.64 -1.61
N ASP A 124 5.41 -3.50 -0.60
CA ASP A 124 6.70 -2.81 -0.69
C ASP A 124 6.58 -1.34 -1.12
N ALA A 125 5.54 -0.67 -0.61
CA ALA A 125 5.27 0.75 -0.83
C ALA A 125 4.98 1.49 0.47
N MET A 126 3.98 1.06 1.27
CA MET A 126 3.59 1.76 2.51
C MET A 126 4.66 1.71 3.61
N VAL A 127 5.72 0.95 3.43
CA VAL A 127 6.90 0.93 4.31
C VAL A 127 7.63 2.27 4.34
N HIS A 128 7.44 3.10 3.31
CA HIS A 128 8.08 4.41 3.15
C HIS A 128 7.19 5.58 3.58
N PHE A 129 5.90 5.34 3.84
CA PHE A 129 4.92 6.39 4.10
C PHE A 129 4.96 6.86 5.55
N ASP A 130 4.85 8.17 5.76
CA ASP A 130 4.64 8.76 7.08
C ASP A 130 3.39 8.18 7.75
N SER A 131 3.43 8.06 9.07
CA SER A 131 2.34 7.48 9.86
C SER A 131 1.00 8.22 9.71
N ASP A 132 1.02 9.54 9.50
CA ASP A 132 -0.19 10.34 9.27
C ASP A 132 -0.77 10.07 7.86
N VAL A 133 0.11 9.83 6.87
CA VAL A 133 -0.28 9.42 5.50
C VAL A 133 -0.89 8.02 5.53
N VAL A 134 -0.24 7.06 6.21
CA VAL A 134 -0.76 5.70 6.40
C VAL A 134 -2.14 5.73 7.04
N ARG A 135 -2.33 6.52 8.10
CA ARG A 135 -3.62 6.65 8.77
C ARG A 135 -4.71 7.19 7.84
N SER A 136 -4.39 8.20 7.02
CA SER A 136 -5.34 8.73 6.04
C SER A 136 -5.81 7.65 5.08
N TYR A 137 -4.88 6.82 4.57
CA TYR A 137 -5.23 5.73 3.67
C TYR A 137 -6.01 4.60 4.34
N ILE A 138 -5.74 4.27 5.61
CA ILE A 138 -6.54 3.26 6.32
C ILE A 138 -8.00 3.70 6.42
N SER A 139 -8.28 4.99 6.63
CA SER A 139 -9.64 5.53 6.59
C SER A 139 -10.28 5.39 5.20
N GLU A 140 -9.55 5.70 4.15
CA GLU A 140 -9.99 5.51 2.76
C GLU A 140 -10.21 4.03 2.42
N PHE A 141 -9.34 3.13 2.87
CA PHE A 141 -9.52 1.68 2.69
C PHE A 141 -10.80 1.19 3.36
N SER A 142 -11.09 1.67 4.57
CA SER A 142 -12.36 1.37 5.24
C SER A 142 -13.56 1.89 4.44
N ARG A 143 -13.46 3.07 3.83
CA ARG A 143 -14.53 3.65 3.02
C ARG A 143 -14.78 2.86 1.73
N VAL A 144 -13.73 2.58 0.95
CA VAL A 144 -13.86 1.97 -0.38
C VAL A 144 -14.15 0.47 -0.35
N LEU A 145 -13.68 -0.25 0.68
CA LEU A 145 -13.94 -1.68 0.82
C LEU A 145 -15.42 -1.96 1.00
N LYS A 146 -15.93 -2.98 0.31
CA LYS A 146 -17.24 -3.57 0.57
C LYS A 146 -17.26 -4.24 1.94
N PRO A 147 -18.42 -4.38 2.61
CA PRO A 147 -18.55 -5.33 3.72
C PRO A 147 -18.04 -6.73 3.31
N GLY A 148 -17.17 -7.33 4.12
CA GLY A 148 -16.45 -8.57 3.80
C GLY A 148 -15.23 -8.42 2.91
N GLY A 149 -15.01 -7.23 2.33
CA GLY A 149 -13.79 -6.93 1.57
C GLY A 149 -12.57 -6.83 2.48
N ARG A 150 -11.38 -7.13 1.93
CA ARG A 150 -10.14 -7.24 2.69
C ARG A 150 -9.08 -6.26 2.21
N GLY A 151 -8.15 -5.93 3.10
CA GLY A 151 -6.94 -5.21 2.77
C GLY A 151 -5.70 -5.99 3.18
N PHE A 152 -4.72 -6.06 2.28
CA PHE A 152 -3.41 -6.64 2.51
C PHE A 152 -2.35 -5.55 2.32
N CYS A 153 -1.64 -5.22 3.39
CA CYS A 153 -0.65 -4.16 3.38
C CYS A 153 0.68 -4.60 3.97
N HIS A 154 1.76 -4.34 3.23
CA HIS A 154 3.13 -4.35 3.72
C HIS A 154 3.50 -2.93 4.15
N HIS A 155 3.85 -2.75 5.40
CA HIS A 155 4.13 -1.46 6.02
C HIS A 155 5.38 -1.52 6.91
N SER A 156 5.92 -0.38 7.30
CA SER A 156 7.06 -0.31 8.22
C SER A 156 6.71 -0.85 9.61
N ASN A 157 7.71 -1.40 10.29
CA ASN A 157 7.72 -1.67 11.73
C ASN A 157 8.97 -1.04 12.39
N TYR A 158 9.39 0.13 11.92
CA TYR A 158 10.59 0.82 12.39
C TYR A 158 10.25 1.96 13.34
N ASP A 159 10.73 1.89 14.59
CA ASP A 159 10.42 2.83 15.67
C ASP A 159 11.67 3.50 16.28
N LYS A 160 12.84 3.39 15.63
CA LYS A 160 14.12 3.81 16.23
C LYS A 160 14.46 5.29 16.03
N ALA A 161 13.80 5.98 15.11
CA ALA A 161 14.10 7.37 14.78
C ALA A 161 12.84 8.25 14.79
N PRO A 162 12.24 8.54 15.97
CA PRO A 162 11.08 9.41 16.08
C PRO A 162 11.38 10.81 15.50
N GLY A 163 10.54 11.27 14.54
CA GLY A 163 10.71 12.56 13.87
C GLY A 163 11.89 12.63 12.89
N GLY A 164 12.58 11.52 12.66
CA GLY A 164 13.66 11.43 11.67
C GLY A 164 13.12 11.34 10.24
N TRP A 165 13.98 11.73 9.29
CA TRP A 165 13.65 11.61 7.87
C TRP A 165 13.90 10.18 7.39
N PHE A 166 12.91 9.56 6.77
CA PHE A 166 12.89 8.13 6.43
C PHE A 166 14.06 7.65 5.56
N GLN A 167 14.59 8.49 4.68
CA GLN A 167 15.73 8.17 3.80
C GLN A 167 16.99 7.76 4.57
N TYR A 168 17.17 8.23 5.80
CA TYR A 168 18.32 7.91 6.64
C TYR A 168 18.13 6.64 7.47
N ASN A 169 16.93 6.08 7.44
CA ASN A 169 16.61 4.85 8.13
C ASN A 169 16.97 3.63 7.27
N PRO A 170 17.24 2.46 7.86
CA PRO A 170 17.49 1.24 7.10
C PRO A 170 16.36 0.98 6.11
N HIS A 171 16.72 0.65 4.87
CA HIS A 171 15.80 0.43 3.75
C HIS A 171 14.77 1.56 3.53
N ALA A 172 15.11 2.79 3.92
CA ALA A 172 14.22 3.95 3.86
C ALA A 172 12.85 3.72 4.54
N ARG A 173 12.83 3.03 5.70
CA ARG A 173 11.59 2.79 6.44
C ARG A 173 11.17 4.03 7.22
N ASN A 174 9.90 4.39 7.11
CA ASN A 174 9.35 5.48 7.89
C ASN A 174 8.97 5.00 9.30
N PHE A 175 8.79 5.96 10.22
CA PHE A 175 8.40 5.65 11.59
C PHE A 175 6.99 5.06 11.64
N MET A 176 6.88 3.80 12.03
CA MET A 176 5.64 3.05 12.19
C MET A 176 5.88 1.81 13.05
N THR A 177 4.83 1.28 13.66
CA THR A 177 4.84 -0.05 14.26
C THR A 177 3.65 -0.88 13.78
N ALA A 178 3.77 -2.20 13.78
CA ALA A 178 2.67 -3.11 13.48
C ALA A 178 1.46 -2.88 14.42
N ASN A 179 1.72 -2.55 15.69
CA ASN A 179 0.67 -2.22 16.65
C ASN A 179 -0.04 -0.89 16.32
N LEU A 180 0.68 0.13 15.86
CA LEU A 180 0.08 1.41 15.47
C LEU A 180 -0.76 1.25 14.20
N PHE A 181 -0.28 0.48 13.22
CA PHE A 181 -1.04 0.16 12.02
C PHE A 181 -2.35 -0.59 12.36
N ALA A 182 -2.25 -1.66 13.16
CA ALA A 182 -3.41 -2.42 13.62
C ALA A 182 -4.40 -1.56 14.43
N HIS A 183 -3.88 -0.69 15.31
CA HIS A 183 -4.71 0.27 16.06
C HIS A 183 -5.48 1.20 15.12
N SER A 184 -4.83 1.73 14.08
CA SER A 184 -5.50 2.58 13.08
C SER A 184 -6.59 1.83 12.32
N CYS A 185 -6.35 0.57 11.93
CA CYS A 185 -7.38 -0.28 11.32
C CYS A 185 -8.62 -0.42 12.23
N VAL A 186 -8.41 -0.75 13.51
CA VAL A 186 -9.50 -0.93 14.47
C VAL A 186 -10.27 0.38 14.70
N LYS A 187 -9.59 1.53 14.74
CA LYS A 187 -10.24 2.84 14.87
C LYS A 187 -11.15 3.18 13.70
N GLU A 188 -10.80 2.74 12.50
CA GLU A 188 -11.61 2.93 11.29
C GLU A 188 -12.64 1.79 11.07
N GLY A 189 -12.88 0.97 12.10
CA GLY A 189 -13.90 -0.09 12.07
C GLY A 189 -13.47 -1.35 11.31
N LEU A 190 -12.21 -1.48 10.95
CA LEU A 190 -11.67 -2.66 10.29
C LEU A 190 -11.26 -3.72 11.32
N LYS A 191 -11.48 -4.99 11.00
CA LYS A 191 -11.05 -6.14 11.80
C LYS A 191 -9.70 -6.63 11.32
N VAL A 192 -8.68 -6.59 12.17
CA VAL A 192 -7.37 -7.19 11.86
C VAL A 192 -7.48 -8.71 11.95
N LEU A 193 -7.19 -9.40 10.85
CA LEU A 193 -7.19 -10.86 10.76
C LEU A 193 -5.80 -11.45 11.02
N VAL A 194 -4.77 -10.80 10.47
CA VAL A 194 -3.36 -11.17 10.64
C VAL A 194 -2.54 -9.91 10.81
N SER A 195 -1.60 -9.91 11.75
CA SER A 195 -0.53 -8.91 11.84
C SER A 195 0.76 -9.66 12.16
N LYS A 196 1.73 -9.59 11.24
CA LYS A 196 3.03 -10.24 11.36
C LYS A 196 4.14 -9.21 11.26
N VAL A 197 5.17 -9.37 12.07
CA VAL A 197 6.44 -8.64 11.91
C VAL A 197 7.40 -9.52 11.15
N ILE A 198 8.08 -8.96 10.17
CA ILE A 198 9.06 -9.65 9.32
C ILE A 198 10.38 -8.89 9.29
N SER A 199 11.45 -9.61 8.96
CA SER A 199 12.76 -9.04 8.66
C SER A 199 12.86 -8.75 7.17
N TRP A 200 13.64 -7.74 6.79
CA TRP A 200 13.80 -7.33 5.41
C TRP A 200 15.26 -7.18 5.02
N GLY A 201 15.55 -7.48 3.75
CA GLY A 201 16.91 -7.49 3.21
C GLY A 201 17.54 -8.88 3.23
N LYS A 202 18.76 -8.98 2.70
CA LYS A 202 19.54 -10.22 2.64
C LYS A 202 20.98 -9.95 3.10
N ASP A 203 21.64 -10.98 3.60
CA ASP A 203 23.03 -10.95 4.03
C ASP A 203 23.36 -9.75 4.92
N ASP A 204 24.35 -8.94 4.59
CA ASP A 204 24.78 -7.79 5.38
C ASP A 204 23.75 -6.65 5.45
N ASN A 205 22.73 -6.67 4.56
CA ASN A 205 21.63 -5.71 4.55
C ASN A 205 20.38 -6.22 5.28
N LEU A 206 20.42 -7.40 5.90
CA LEU A 206 19.28 -7.93 6.63
C LEU A 206 19.03 -7.14 7.91
N VAL A 207 17.84 -6.55 8.03
CA VAL A 207 17.39 -5.88 9.26
C VAL A 207 16.23 -6.66 9.88
N GLN A 208 16.44 -7.05 11.14
CA GLN A 208 15.48 -7.87 11.86
C GLN A 208 14.24 -7.07 12.26
N ASN A 209 13.05 -7.64 12.04
CA ASN A 209 11.77 -7.13 12.52
C ASN A 209 11.44 -5.69 12.08
N ILE A 210 11.93 -5.29 10.90
CA ILE A 210 11.81 -3.91 10.41
C ILE A 210 10.49 -3.63 9.71
N ASP A 211 9.80 -4.65 9.22
CA ASP A 211 8.55 -4.53 8.47
C ASP A 211 7.39 -5.26 9.12
N GLY A 212 6.18 -4.84 8.80
CA GLY A 212 4.94 -5.48 9.18
C GLY A 212 4.10 -5.87 7.96
N ILE A 213 3.40 -6.99 8.06
CA ILE A 213 2.37 -7.41 7.10
C ILE A 213 1.06 -7.51 7.85
N THR A 214 0.05 -6.78 7.39
CA THR A 214 -1.28 -6.80 7.99
C THR A 214 -2.34 -7.17 6.95
N LEU A 215 -3.14 -8.19 7.28
CA LEU A 215 -4.39 -8.52 6.60
C LEU A 215 -5.55 -8.07 7.48
N PHE A 216 -6.43 -7.27 6.94
CA PHE A 216 -7.63 -6.79 7.64
C PHE A 216 -8.88 -6.96 6.78
N GLU A 217 -10.05 -6.86 7.41
CA GLU A 217 -11.35 -7.06 6.76
C GLU A 217 -12.32 -5.96 7.22
N LYS A 218 -13.13 -5.45 6.31
CA LYS A 218 -14.30 -4.66 6.66
C LYS A 218 -15.42 -5.59 7.12
N PRO A 219 -15.90 -5.51 8.38
CA PRO A 219 -16.95 -6.38 8.88
C PRO A 219 -18.21 -6.34 8.00
N LEU A 220 -18.98 -7.42 8.02
CA LEU A 220 -20.25 -7.51 7.28
C LEU A 220 -21.36 -6.58 7.82
N SER A 221 -21.18 -6.03 8.99
CA SER A 221 -21.99 -5.05 9.75
C SER A 221 -22.09 -5.45 11.22
#